data_beccd1f4b682dcd2eef41259b0d7dc98
#
_entry.id   beccd1f4b682dcd2eef41259b0d7dc98
#
_cell.length_a   1.000
_cell.length_b   1.000
_cell.length_c   1.000
_cell.angle_alpha   90.00
_cell.angle_beta   90.00
_cell.angle_gamma   90.00
#
_symmetry.space_group_name_H-M   'P 1'
#
loop_
_entity.id
_entity.type
_entity.pdbx_description
1 polymer ?
#
loop_
_entity_poly.entity_id
_entity_poly.type
_entity_poly.pdbx_seq_one_letter_code
_entity_poly.pdbx_strand_id
1 'polypeptide(L)'
;HSILSTEHFSLSTYNGYWVNRKNWFLGRFLTKGGQYPDPTLRLYRRGKGRLPAKDVHEQAVVDGPIGHLKHDLLHYRDTSFAKYLDGFNRYSSFSASQMQQRQEPIGIWPAFLYLFLKPLSTFLTIYFRHLGIVDGYPGFIFALFSGLVHPVAYIKFWQRKYHTA
;
A
#
# COMPACT_ATOMS: atom_id res chain seq x y z
N HIS A 1 23.24 30.49 20.24
CA HIS A 1 23.26 29.27 21.08
C HIS A 1 21.90 28.62 21.01
N SER A 2 21.73 27.69 20.08
CA SER A 2 20.53 26.86 20.00
C SER A 2 20.73 25.67 20.93
N ILE A 3 19.92 25.61 21.96
CA ILE A 3 19.81 24.46 22.85
C ILE A 3 19.06 23.39 22.08
N LEU A 4 19.80 22.49 21.43
CA LEU A 4 19.25 21.19 21.03
C LEU A 4 19.02 20.42 22.34
N SER A 5 17.78 20.44 22.83
CA SER A 5 17.34 19.48 23.83
C SER A 5 17.38 18.09 23.19
N THR A 6 18.51 17.42 23.32
CA THR A 6 18.63 15.98 23.09
C THR A 6 17.72 15.28 24.11
N GLU A 7 16.45 15.06 23.77
CA GLU A 7 15.72 14.01 24.42
C GLU A 7 16.50 12.72 24.15
N HIS A 8 17.21 12.25 25.14
CA HIS A 8 17.84 10.94 25.15
C HIS A 8 16.74 9.89 25.02
N PHE A 9 16.35 9.65 23.77
CA PHE A 9 15.50 8.50 23.45
C PHE A 9 16.37 7.26 23.73
N SER A 10 16.13 6.60 24.85
CA SER A 10 16.84 5.37 25.18
C SER A 10 16.45 4.29 24.17
N LEU A 11 17.14 4.28 23.03
CA LEU A 11 17.07 3.20 22.04
C LEU A 11 17.47 1.83 22.64
N SER A 12 17.87 1.81 23.94
CA SER A 12 18.38 0.60 24.60
C SER A 12 17.30 -0.41 24.97
N THR A 13 16.02 0.01 25.07
CA THR A 13 14.94 -0.83 25.59
C THR A 13 14.27 -1.70 24.53
N TYR A 14 14.26 -1.29 23.25
CA TYR A 14 13.55 -1.95 22.16
C TYR A 14 14.49 -2.53 21.12
N ASN A 15 14.11 -3.66 20.55
CA ASN A 15 14.84 -4.31 19.47
C ASN A 15 14.37 -3.87 18.08
N GLY A 16 13.22 -3.22 17.98
CA GLY A 16 12.69 -2.63 16.77
C GLY A 16 11.70 -1.51 17.04
N TYR A 17 11.34 -0.78 15.99
CA TYR A 17 10.43 0.35 16.08
C TYR A 17 9.48 0.39 14.91
N TRP A 18 8.20 0.55 15.23
CA TRP A 18 7.18 0.97 14.28
C TRP A 18 7.37 2.44 13.97
N VAL A 19 7.25 2.79 12.71
CA VAL A 19 7.21 4.18 12.24
C VAL A 19 6.05 4.33 11.26
N ASN A 20 5.25 5.39 11.42
CA ASN A 20 4.20 5.70 10.48
C ASN A 20 4.79 6.31 9.22
N ARG A 21 4.38 5.85 8.05
CA ARG A 21 4.76 6.47 6.77
C ARG A 21 3.71 7.49 6.36
N LYS A 22 4.17 8.62 5.86
CA LYS A 22 3.38 9.58 5.09
C LYS A 22 3.67 9.39 3.62
N ASN A 23 2.70 8.93 2.87
CA ASN A 23 2.84 8.62 1.46
C ASN A 23 2.62 9.87 0.60
N TRP A 24 3.64 10.28 -0.17
CA TRP A 24 3.55 11.37 -1.12
C TRP A 24 2.84 10.94 -2.39
N PHE A 25 1.88 11.74 -2.84
CA PHE A 25 1.14 11.47 -4.07
C PHE A 25 0.62 12.78 -4.69
N LEU A 26 0.92 13.02 -5.96
CA LEU A 26 0.45 14.16 -6.74
C LEU A 26 0.55 15.51 -6.00
N GLY A 27 1.73 15.83 -5.48
CA GLY A 27 2.03 17.13 -4.90
C GLY A 27 1.71 17.29 -3.41
N ARG A 28 1.21 16.26 -2.71
CA ARG A 28 0.94 16.30 -1.26
C ARG A 28 1.12 14.95 -0.57
N PHE A 29 1.19 14.98 0.74
CA PHE A 29 1.07 13.76 1.54
C PHE A 29 -0.41 13.41 1.75
N LEU A 30 -0.79 12.16 1.43
CA LEU A 30 -2.13 11.67 1.74
C LEU A 30 -2.28 11.46 3.25
N THR A 31 -3.38 11.98 3.79
CA THR A 31 -3.70 11.92 5.23
C THR A 31 -4.88 11.03 5.55
N LYS A 32 -5.65 10.67 4.53
CA LYS A 32 -6.88 9.87 4.61
C LYS A 32 -6.86 8.77 3.53
N GLY A 33 -8.03 8.24 3.21
CA GLY A 33 -8.15 7.20 2.19
C GLY A 33 -7.45 5.88 2.54
N GLY A 34 -7.20 5.62 3.85
CA GLY A 34 -6.44 4.45 4.30
C GLY A 34 -4.94 4.55 4.05
N GLN A 35 -4.42 5.74 3.70
CA GLN A 35 -3.01 5.96 3.41
C GLN A 35 -2.20 6.47 4.60
N TYR A 36 -2.89 6.88 5.67
CA TYR A 36 -2.26 7.32 6.91
C TYR A 36 -3.20 7.05 8.11
N PRO A 37 -2.65 6.60 9.27
CA PRO A 37 -1.27 6.14 9.43
C PRO A 37 -1.01 4.83 8.66
N ASP A 38 0.21 4.71 8.12
CA ASP A 38 0.68 3.51 7.43
C ASP A 38 1.90 2.97 8.22
N PRO A 39 1.66 2.25 9.33
CA PRO A 39 2.73 1.79 10.20
C PRO A 39 3.59 0.74 9.51
N THR A 40 4.90 0.93 9.59
CA THR A 40 5.88 -0.03 9.04
C THR A 40 6.96 -0.34 10.08
N LEU A 41 7.30 -1.62 10.21
CA LEU A 41 8.38 -2.09 11.07
C LEU A 41 9.63 -2.29 10.21
N ARG A 42 10.48 -1.26 10.13
CA ARG A 42 11.69 -1.28 9.28
C ARG A 42 12.95 -0.83 9.98
N LEU A 43 12.85 -0.34 11.20
CA LEU A 43 14.01 -0.02 12.01
C LEU A 43 14.13 -1.08 13.10
N TYR A 44 15.23 -1.83 13.09
CA TYR A 44 15.52 -2.84 14.10
C TYR A 44 17.02 -3.03 14.30
N ARG A 45 17.40 -3.54 15.46
CA ARG A 45 18.78 -3.83 15.79
C ARG A 45 19.33 -4.95 14.91
N ARG A 46 20.57 -4.78 14.49
CA ARG A 46 21.31 -5.82 13.77
C ARG A 46 21.29 -7.14 14.57
N GLY A 47 20.92 -8.23 13.91
CA GLY A 47 20.82 -9.55 14.52
C GLY A 47 19.53 -9.80 15.34
N LYS A 48 18.64 -8.79 15.50
CA LYS A 48 17.37 -8.94 16.22
C LYS A 48 16.15 -8.88 15.32
N GLY A 49 16.31 -8.66 14.03
CA GLY A 49 15.22 -8.63 13.09
C GLY A 49 15.60 -9.15 11.72
N ARG A 50 14.59 -9.63 10.98
CA ARG A 50 14.74 -10.13 9.61
C ARG A 50 13.50 -9.83 8.78
N LEU A 51 13.66 -9.71 7.47
CA LEU A 51 12.57 -9.73 6.51
C LEU A 51 12.35 -11.19 6.07
N PRO A 52 11.15 -11.75 6.20
CA PRO A 52 10.89 -13.17 5.92
C PRO A 52 11.05 -13.59 4.46
N ALA A 53 11.14 -12.65 3.51
CA ALA A 53 11.28 -12.87 2.06
C ALA A 53 10.12 -13.69 1.43
N LYS A 54 8.90 -13.49 1.93
CA LYS A 54 7.71 -14.23 1.50
C LYS A 54 6.78 -13.47 0.57
N ASP A 55 6.69 -12.14 0.69
CA ASP A 55 5.71 -11.33 -0.05
C ASP A 55 6.19 -9.87 -0.21
N VAL A 56 5.58 -9.15 -1.15
CA VAL A 56 5.84 -7.73 -1.43
C VAL A 56 5.39 -6.77 -0.30
N HIS A 57 4.55 -7.23 0.60
CA HIS A 57 4.02 -6.48 1.74
C HIS A 57 4.63 -6.89 3.09
N GLU A 58 5.84 -7.44 3.07
CA GLU A 58 6.47 -7.95 4.27
C GLU A 58 6.76 -6.88 5.32
N GLN A 59 6.36 -7.21 6.53
CA GLN A 59 6.83 -6.54 7.74
C GLN A 59 8.03 -7.31 8.31
N ALA A 60 8.98 -6.59 8.89
CA ALA A 60 10.07 -7.25 9.58
C ALA A 60 9.54 -8.05 10.76
N VAL A 61 10.14 -9.21 11.00
CA VAL A 61 9.97 -9.97 12.24
C VAL A 61 11.13 -9.61 13.16
N VAL A 62 10.79 -9.14 14.37
CA VAL A 62 11.77 -8.67 15.35
C VAL A 62 11.63 -9.50 16.62
N ASP A 63 12.76 -10.03 17.10
CA ASP A 63 12.84 -10.81 18.32
C ASP A 63 13.00 -9.87 19.53
N GLY A 64 12.00 -9.86 20.41
CA GLY A 64 11.99 -9.04 21.62
C GLY A 64 11.08 -7.82 21.53
N PRO A 65 11.19 -6.87 22.48
CA PRO A 65 10.29 -5.74 22.59
C PRO A 65 10.41 -4.77 21.41
N ILE A 66 9.25 -4.24 20.96
CA ILE A 66 9.12 -3.31 19.84
C ILE A 66 8.46 -2.03 20.36
N GLY A 67 9.05 -0.89 20.03
CA GLY A 67 8.53 0.43 20.34
C GLY A 67 7.87 1.11 19.14
N HIS A 68 7.44 2.37 19.36
CA HIS A 68 6.88 3.23 18.31
C HIS A 68 7.65 4.54 18.26
N LEU A 69 8.00 4.98 17.05
CA LEU A 69 8.58 6.30 16.85
C LEU A 69 7.47 7.36 16.82
N LYS A 70 7.74 8.53 17.39
CA LYS A 70 6.80 9.66 17.43
C LYS A 70 6.69 10.37 16.07
N HIS A 71 7.78 10.40 15.31
CA HIS A 71 7.86 11.12 14.04
C HIS A 71 7.63 10.20 12.85
N ASP A 72 7.00 10.75 11.81
CA ASP A 72 6.68 10.01 10.60
C ASP A 72 7.86 9.87 9.65
N LEU A 73 7.87 8.79 8.91
CA LEU A 73 8.75 8.57 7.77
C LEU A 73 8.10 9.15 6.50
N LEU A 74 8.71 10.16 5.92
CA LEU A 74 8.26 10.72 4.64
C LEU A 74 8.61 9.78 3.50
N HIS A 75 7.60 9.30 2.77
CA HIS A 75 7.75 8.28 1.75
C HIS A 75 7.41 8.83 0.36
N TYR A 76 8.44 9.14 -0.42
CA TYR A 76 8.36 9.71 -1.77
C TYR A 76 8.46 8.63 -2.85
N ARG A 77 7.60 7.60 -2.81
CA ARG A 77 7.62 6.52 -3.79
C ARG A 77 7.14 6.99 -5.17
N ASP A 78 6.00 7.65 -5.19
CA ASP A 78 5.27 8.01 -6.40
C ASP A 78 5.48 9.51 -6.71
N THR A 79 6.71 9.86 -7.10
CA THR A 79 7.14 11.26 -7.34
C THR A 79 6.56 11.85 -8.62
N SER A 80 6.04 11.02 -9.53
CA SER A 80 5.29 11.42 -10.72
C SER A 80 4.13 10.46 -10.96
N PHE A 81 3.14 10.93 -11.72
CA PHE A 81 2.00 10.06 -12.10
C PHE A 81 2.43 8.89 -12.99
N ALA A 82 3.40 9.10 -13.88
CA ALA A 82 3.98 8.01 -14.68
C ALA A 82 4.55 6.89 -13.80
N LYS A 83 5.35 7.27 -12.77
CA LYS A 83 5.91 6.30 -11.82
C LYS A 83 4.83 5.58 -11.01
N TYR A 84 3.76 6.28 -10.66
CA TYR A 84 2.59 5.67 -10.04
C TYR A 84 1.93 4.63 -10.96
N LEU A 85 1.77 4.95 -12.26
CA LEU A 85 1.22 4.00 -13.24
C LEU A 85 2.09 2.75 -13.42
N ASP A 86 3.41 2.86 -13.33
CA ASP A 86 4.31 1.71 -13.31
C ASP A 86 4.04 0.81 -12.12
N GLY A 87 3.84 1.42 -10.94
CA GLY A 87 3.42 0.73 -9.73
C GLY A 87 2.07 0.05 -9.89
N PHE A 88 1.08 0.78 -10.39
CA PHE A 88 -0.27 0.29 -10.68
C PHE A 88 -0.24 -0.92 -11.64
N ASN A 89 0.59 -0.84 -12.70
CA ASN A 89 0.74 -1.94 -13.64
C ASN A 89 1.33 -3.20 -12.99
N ARG A 90 2.33 -3.05 -12.10
CA ARG A 90 2.89 -4.17 -11.33
C ARG A 90 1.87 -4.78 -10.36
N TYR A 91 1.14 -3.93 -9.62
CA TYR A 91 0.11 -4.39 -8.69
C TYR A 91 -1.02 -5.15 -9.37
N SER A 92 -1.55 -4.62 -10.46
CA SER A 92 -2.60 -5.28 -11.21
C SER A 92 -2.12 -6.61 -11.84
N SER A 93 -0.84 -6.70 -12.26
CA SER A 93 -0.24 -7.94 -12.74
C SER A 93 -0.05 -8.98 -11.63
N PHE A 94 0.35 -8.54 -10.44
CA PHE A 94 0.45 -9.40 -9.25
C PHE A 94 -0.93 -9.92 -8.84
N SER A 95 -1.94 -9.04 -8.78
CA SER A 95 -3.32 -9.45 -8.51
C SER A 95 -3.85 -10.48 -9.52
N ALA A 96 -3.54 -10.29 -10.80
CA ALA A 96 -3.89 -11.27 -11.84
C ALA A 96 -3.21 -12.64 -11.60
N SER A 97 -1.95 -12.65 -11.15
CA SER A 97 -1.24 -13.88 -10.79
C SER A 97 -1.89 -14.58 -9.59
N GLN A 98 -2.31 -13.81 -8.57
CA GLN A 98 -3.03 -14.37 -7.42
C GLN A 98 -4.39 -14.97 -7.84
N MET A 99 -5.11 -14.32 -8.76
CA MET A 99 -6.37 -14.86 -9.29
C MET A 99 -6.14 -16.20 -10.01
N GLN A 100 -5.04 -16.30 -10.77
CA GLN A 100 -4.64 -17.54 -11.43
C GLN A 100 -4.29 -18.65 -10.43
N GLN A 101 -3.51 -18.34 -9.39
CA GLN A 101 -3.17 -19.31 -8.32
C GLN A 101 -4.41 -19.81 -7.56
N ARG A 102 -5.40 -18.94 -7.32
CA ARG A 102 -6.66 -19.29 -6.67
C ARG A 102 -7.66 -19.97 -7.60
N GLN A 103 -7.32 -20.13 -8.88
CA GLN A 103 -8.20 -20.68 -9.91
C GLN A 103 -9.56 -19.97 -9.97
N GLU A 104 -9.53 -18.64 -9.88
CA GLU A 104 -10.75 -17.83 -9.92
C GLU A 104 -11.60 -18.16 -11.16
N PRO A 105 -12.93 -18.21 -11.03
CA PRO A 105 -13.80 -18.54 -12.16
C PRO A 105 -13.82 -17.41 -13.18
N ILE A 106 -13.95 -17.79 -14.46
CA ILE A 106 -14.23 -16.87 -15.56
C ILE A 106 -15.68 -17.08 -16.01
N GLY A 107 -16.40 -15.99 -16.22
CA GLY A 107 -17.79 -16.02 -16.63
C GLY A 107 -18.44 -14.65 -16.53
N ILE A 108 -19.71 -14.55 -16.89
CA ILE A 108 -20.46 -13.27 -16.90
C ILE A 108 -20.54 -12.67 -15.49
N TRP A 109 -20.85 -13.48 -14.49
CA TRP A 109 -20.96 -12.99 -13.10
C TRP A 109 -19.63 -12.54 -12.50
N PRO A 110 -18.53 -13.31 -12.57
CA PRO A 110 -17.21 -12.81 -12.18
C PRO A 110 -16.78 -11.55 -12.96
N ALA A 111 -17.03 -11.50 -14.27
CA ALA A 111 -16.75 -10.31 -15.07
C ALA A 111 -17.50 -9.08 -14.53
N PHE A 112 -18.83 -9.20 -14.31
CA PHE A 112 -19.61 -8.10 -13.73
C PHE A 112 -19.09 -7.67 -12.35
N LEU A 113 -18.73 -8.62 -11.50
CA LEU A 113 -18.18 -8.35 -10.17
C LEU A 113 -16.87 -7.58 -10.24
N TYR A 114 -15.92 -8.02 -11.07
CA TYR A 114 -14.58 -7.43 -11.15
C TYR A 114 -14.52 -6.15 -12.00
N LEU A 115 -15.37 -6.03 -13.02
CA LEU A 115 -15.38 -4.86 -13.89
C LEU A 115 -16.21 -3.69 -13.33
N PHE A 116 -17.21 -3.97 -12.48
CA PHE A 116 -18.15 -2.94 -12.01
C PHE A 116 -18.29 -2.87 -10.49
N LEU A 117 -18.66 -3.94 -9.82
CA LEU A 117 -19.00 -3.88 -8.39
C LEU A 117 -17.76 -3.65 -7.51
N LYS A 118 -16.71 -4.41 -7.71
CA LYS A 118 -15.46 -4.24 -6.91
C LYS A 118 -14.82 -2.87 -7.10
N PRO A 119 -14.61 -2.34 -8.33
CA PRO A 119 -14.05 -1.01 -8.49
C PRO A 119 -14.91 0.09 -7.88
N LEU A 120 -16.24 0.04 -8.06
CA LEU A 120 -17.15 1.00 -7.45
C LEU A 120 -17.11 0.93 -5.91
N SER A 121 -17.21 -0.25 -5.35
CA SER A 121 -17.16 -0.49 -3.90
C SER A 121 -15.82 -0.01 -3.31
N THR A 122 -14.70 -0.29 -3.96
CA THR A 122 -13.38 0.16 -3.52
C THR A 122 -13.26 1.68 -3.57
N PHE A 123 -13.71 2.29 -4.67
CA PHE A 123 -13.73 3.76 -4.79
C PHE A 123 -14.57 4.41 -3.69
N LEU A 124 -15.81 3.96 -3.49
CA LEU A 124 -16.71 4.52 -2.47
C LEU A 124 -16.13 4.33 -1.06
N THR A 125 -15.53 3.18 -0.80
CA THR A 125 -14.90 2.90 0.50
C THR A 125 -13.73 3.85 0.77
N ILE A 126 -12.80 3.99 -0.17
CA ILE A 126 -11.61 4.84 0.01
C ILE A 126 -12.00 6.31 0.04
N TYR A 127 -12.83 6.75 -0.89
CA TYR A 127 -13.14 8.15 -1.06
C TYR A 127 -14.08 8.70 0.02
N PHE A 128 -15.15 7.97 0.36
CA PHE A 128 -16.14 8.41 1.34
C PHE A 128 -15.90 7.82 2.73
N ARG A 129 -15.89 6.48 2.86
CA ARG A 129 -15.80 5.85 4.17
C ARG A 129 -14.46 6.12 4.86
N HIS A 130 -13.35 6.09 4.13
CA HIS A 130 -12.01 6.38 4.65
C HIS A 130 -11.62 7.85 4.47
N LEU A 131 -12.61 8.71 4.13
CA LEU A 131 -12.44 10.16 4.01
C LEU A 131 -11.36 10.61 3.03
N GLY A 132 -11.09 9.85 1.97
CA GLY A 132 -10.15 10.25 0.91
C GLY A 132 -10.50 11.59 0.25
N ILE A 133 -11.78 12.00 0.32
CA ILE A 133 -12.28 13.32 -0.13
C ILE A 133 -11.54 14.48 0.55
N VAL A 134 -11.08 14.32 1.80
CA VAL A 134 -10.33 15.34 2.56
C VAL A 134 -8.98 15.66 1.90
N ASP A 135 -8.41 14.68 1.20
CA ASP A 135 -7.16 14.87 0.47
C ASP A 135 -7.37 15.51 -0.92
N GLY A 136 -8.61 15.94 -1.24
CA GLY A 136 -8.94 16.67 -2.46
C GLY A 136 -8.71 15.87 -3.74
N TYR A 137 -8.18 16.55 -4.79
CA TYR A 137 -7.92 15.89 -6.08
C TYR A 137 -6.99 14.68 -6.00
N PRO A 138 -5.84 14.73 -5.29
CA PRO A 138 -5.02 13.53 -5.10
C PRO A 138 -5.76 12.37 -4.44
N GLY A 139 -6.60 12.64 -3.42
CA GLY A 139 -7.42 11.62 -2.78
C GLY A 139 -8.45 10.99 -3.72
N PHE A 140 -9.06 11.80 -4.59
CA PHE A 140 -9.96 11.32 -5.64
C PHE A 140 -9.23 10.39 -6.63
N ILE A 141 -8.09 10.83 -7.17
CA ILE A 141 -7.30 10.02 -8.12
C ILE A 141 -6.82 8.73 -7.47
N PHE A 142 -6.35 8.80 -6.22
CA PHE A 142 -5.94 7.60 -5.49
C PHE A 142 -7.10 6.59 -5.32
N ALA A 143 -8.28 7.06 -4.91
CA ALA A 143 -9.46 6.21 -4.76
C ALA A 143 -9.91 5.58 -6.10
N LEU A 144 -9.91 6.40 -7.17
CA LEU A 144 -10.27 5.96 -8.51
C LEU A 144 -9.34 4.84 -9.00
N PHE A 145 -8.03 5.08 -8.96
CA PHE A 145 -7.05 4.09 -9.43
C PHE A 145 -6.99 2.86 -8.52
N SER A 146 -7.24 3.00 -7.22
CA SER A 146 -7.39 1.84 -6.32
C SER A 146 -8.56 0.94 -6.74
N GLY A 147 -9.68 1.52 -7.17
CA GLY A 147 -10.78 0.79 -7.76
C GLY A 147 -10.42 0.13 -9.08
N LEU A 148 -9.75 0.86 -9.97
CA LEU A 148 -9.37 0.38 -11.30
C LEU A 148 -8.34 -0.77 -11.30
N VAL A 149 -7.69 -1.05 -10.17
CA VAL A 149 -6.85 -2.27 -10.05
C VAL A 149 -7.66 -3.53 -10.35
N HIS A 150 -8.90 -3.60 -9.89
CA HIS A 150 -9.76 -4.80 -10.05
C HIS A 150 -10.06 -5.14 -11.53
N PRO A 151 -10.60 -4.21 -12.34
CA PRO A 151 -10.86 -4.52 -13.74
C PRO A 151 -9.58 -4.81 -14.53
N VAL A 152 -8.50 -4.05 -14.29
CA VAL A 152 -7.24 -4.28 -15.00
C VAL A 152 -6.63 -5.64 -14.63
N ALA A 153 -6.67 -6.03 -13.35
CA ALA A 153 -6.21 -7.35 -12.92
C ALA A 153 -7.05 -8.47 -13.54
N TYR A 154 -8.38 -8.31 -13.60
CA TYR A 154 -9.27 -9.31 -14.20
C TYR A 154 -9.03 -9.46 -15.70
N ILE A 155 -8.85 -8.36 -16.44
CA ILE A 155 -8.51 -8.41 -17.88
C ILE A 155 -7.17 -9.12 -18.10
N LYS A 156 -6.13 -8.80 -17.30
CA LYS A 156 -4.85 -9.49 -17.38
C LYS A 156 -4.94 -10.98 -17.04
N PHE A 157 -5.75 -11.35 -16.06
CA PHE A 157 -6.03 -12.73 -15.67
C PHE A 157 -6.74 -13.47 -16.81
N TRP A 158 -7.79 -12.86 -17.38
CA TRP A 158 -8.52 -13.40 -18.53
C TRP A 158 -7.59 -13.61 -19.73
N GLN A 159 -6.78 -12.61 -20.08
CA GLN A 159 -5.79 -12.68 -21.15
C GLN A 159 -4.84 -13.87 -20.97
N ARG A 160 -4.27 -14.04 -19.78
CA ARG A 160 -3.35 -15.16 -19.50
C ARG A 160 -3.98 -16.53 -19.69
N LYS A 161 -5.26 -16.67 -19.36
CA LYS A 161 -5.96 -17.95 -19.49
C LYS A 161 -6.26 -18.33 -20.95
N TYR A 162 -6.47 -17.34 -21.81
CA TYR A 162 -6.87 -17.56 -23.19
C TYR A 162 -5.77 -17.28 -24.25
N HIS A 163 -4.69 -16.63 -23.88
CA HIS A 163 -3.59 -16.31 -24.79
C HIS A 163 -2.25 -16.95 -24.43
N THR A 164 -2.23 -17.85 -23.44
CA THR A 164 -1.10 -18.74 -23.15
C THR A 164 -1.32 -20.10 -23.83
N ALA A 165 -1.73 -20.08 -25.10
CA ALA A 165 -1.74 -21.24 -25.97
C ALA A 165 -0.57 -21.13 -26.96
#